data_07bc46f2f46cf1ee937ae8dd634b86c3
#
_entry.id   07bc46f2f46cf1ee937ae8dd634b86c3
#
_cell.length_a   1.000
_cell.length_b   1.000
_cell.length_c   1.000
_cell.angle_alpha   90.00
_cell.angle_beta   90.00
_cell.angle_gamma   90.00
#
_symmetry.space_group_name_H-M   'P 1'
#
loop_
_entity.id
_entity.type
_entity.pdbx_description
1 polymer ?
#
loop_
_entity_poly.entity_id
_entity_poly.type
_entity_poly.pdbx_seq_one_letter_code
_entity_poly.pdbx_strand_id
1 'polypeptide(L)'
;MMERNNYRLPAEWERQDFMQLTWPHENTDWAPILDRITEVYVNMAREIARRERLLIVTQKSADSLRAMLSEHLGDAEMARITFFECDTNDTWARDHGFITLVSDGGKRLLDYCFNGWGMKFAAEKDNAINAKLKETLSGDYADRLDFVLEGGSIESDGCGTIITTSQCLLAPNRNQPMTKEQIEAQLKADLCADRVLWLDYGNLVGDDTDGHIDTIVRLAPNDTLLYIASDDPDDEQFEDFRCLERQLKELRTASGEPYNLLRLPMPDAIIEDGERLPATYANFVILNGAVLVPTYGQPGKDAEAMRIIGGAFPDREIIGIDSRAVIVQHGSLHCCTMQFPSIP
;
A
#
# COMPACT_ATOMS: atom_id res chain seq x y z
N MET A 1 -9.70 -26.98 11.59
CA MET A 1 -8.36 -26.47 11.93
C MET A 1 -7.53 -26.61 10.67
N MET A 2 -7.24 -25.52 9.95
CA MET A 2 -6.24 -25.56 8.88
C MET A 2 -4.91 -25.92 9.53
N GLU A 3 -4.19 -26.89 8.95
CA GLU A 3 -2.81 -27.14 9.33
C GLU A 3 -2.06 -25.81 9.18
N ARG A 4 -1.41 -25.34 10.24
CA ARG A 4 -0.43 -24.25 10.20
C ARG A 4 0.80 -24.79 9.44
N ASN A 5 0.66 -24.95 8.14
CA ASN A 5 1.76 -25.25 7.25
C ASN A 5 2.62 -24.00 7.19
N ASN A 6 3.56 -23.79 8.07
CA ASN A 6 4.68 -22.80 8.04
C ASN A 6 4.51 -21.51 7.20
N TYR A 7 3.25 -21.15 6.85
CA TYR A 7 2.96 -19.89 6.15
C TYR A 7 3.07 -18.70 7.09
N ARG A 8 3.55 -17.58 6.57
CA ARG A 8 3.56 -16.27 7.22
C ARG A 8 3.27 -15.16 6.22
N LEU A 9 2.77 -14.04 6.68
CA LEU A 9 2.76 -12.82 5.90
C LEU A 9 4.15 -12.18 6.02
N PRO A 10 4.93 -12.06 4.93
CA PRO A 10 6.26 -11.47 5.00
C PRO A 10 6.19 -9.95 5.22
N ALA A 11 7.28 -9.37 5.67
CA ALA A 11 7.45 -7.94 5.68
C ALA A 11 7.62 -7.41 4.24
N GLU A 12 7.18 -6.18 3.98
CA GLU A 12 7.24 -5.61 2.63
C GLU A 12 8.68 -5.42 2.12
N TRP A 13 9.65 -5.24 3.02
CA TRP A 13 11.07 -5.12 2.65
C TRP A 13 11.75 -6.45 2.35
N GLU A 14 11.07 -7.58 2.48
CA GLU A 14 11.61 -8.86 2.03
C GLU A 14 11.65 -8.93 0.50
N ARG A 15 12.39 -9.89 -0.03
CA ARG A 15 12.53 -10.02 -1.48
C ARG A 15 11.19 -10.25 -2.17
N GLN A 16 10.96 -9.53 -3.24
CA GLN A 16 9.75 -9.60 -4.05
C GLN A 16 10.03 -10.29 -5.40
N ASP A 17 9.04 -11.04 -5.91
CA ASP A 17 9.10 -11.64 -7.25
C ASP A 17 8.66 -10.65 -8.30
N PHE A 18 7.60 -9.90 -8.01
CA PHE A 18 7.07 -8.86 -8.87
C PHE A 18 6.15 -7.91 -8.10
N MET A 19 5.89 -6.78 -8.71
CA MET A 19 4.91 -5.79 -8.28
C MET A 19 3.73 -5.76 -9.25
N GLN A 20 2.51 -5.51 -8.77
CA GLN A 20 1.34 -5.24 -9.58
C GLN A 20 1.03 -3.75 -9.60
N LEU A 21 0.65 -3.24 -10.78
CA LEU A 21 -0.05 -1.98 -11.00
C LEU A 21 -1.38 -2.26 -11.69
N THR A 22 -2.39 -1.44 -11.43
CA THR A 22 -3.63 -1.39 -12.21
C THR A 22 -3.65 -0.06 -12.95
N TRP A 23 -3.69 -0.10 -14.29
CA TRP A 23 -3.38 1.05 -15.14
C TRP A 23 -4.56 2.03 -15.24
N PRO A 24 -4.33 3.36 -15.10
CA PRO A 24 -5.39 4.37 -15.25
C PRO A 24 -5.93 4.44 -16.67
N HIS A 25 -7.22 4.75 -16.78
CA HIS A 25 -7.90 4.87 -18.08
C HIS A 25 -9.05 5.89 -18.05
N GLU A 26 -9.58 6.20 -19.24
CA GLU A 26 -10.58 7.24 -19.46
C GLU A 26 -11.95 6.99 -18.80
N ASN A 27 -12.22 5.78 -18.31
CA ASN A 27 -13.48 5.43 -17.64
C ASN A 27 -13.35 5.39 -16.12
N THR A 28 -12.30 6.02 -15.57
CA THR A 28 -12.07 6.20 -14.14
C THR A 28 -12.15 7.69 -13.79
N ASP A 29 -12.10 7.99 -12.51
CA ASP A 29 -12.06 9.37 -12.01
C ASP A 29 -10.77 10.11 -12.41
N TRP A 30 -9.79 9.40 -12.98
CA TRP A 30 -8.59 9.98 -13.57
C TRP A 30 -8.81 10.70 -14.91
N ALA A 31 -9.98 10.52 -15.56
CA ALA A 31 -10.23 11.06 -16.89
C ALA A 31 -9.86 12.55 -17.06
N PRO A 32 -10.15 13.46 -16.10
CA PRO A 32 -9.80 14.89 -16.24
C PRO A 32 -8.29 15.18 -16.22
N ILE A 33 -7.50 14.30 -15.63
CA ILE A 33 -6.04 14.44 -15.46
C ILE A 33 -5.26 13.22 -15.98
N LEU A 34 -5.84 12.49 -16.93
CA LEU A 34 -5.31 11.20 -17.40
C LEU A 34 -3.85 11.30 -17.86
N ASP A 35 -3.46 12.37 -18.55
CA ASP A 35 -2.08 12.56 -18.99
C ASP A 35 -1.12 12.72 -17.81
N ARG A 36 -1.52 13.48 -16.78
CA ARG A 36 -0.72 13.72 -15.58
C ARG A 36 -0.50 12.44 -14.77
N ILE A 37 -1.58 11.66 -14.55
CA ILE A 37 -1.46 10.39 -13.81
C ILE A 37 -0.70 9.34 -14.62
N THR A 38 -0.86 9.30 -15.92
CA THR A 38 -0.12 8.39 -16.80
C THR A 38 1.40 8.64 -16.69
N GLU A 39 1.85 9.89 -16.61
CA GLU A 39 3.27 10.22 -16.40
C GLU A 39 3.80 9.64 -15.10
N VAL A 40 3.05 9.73 -14.01
CA VAL A 40 3.42 9.11 -12.71
C VAL A 40 3.53 7.61 -12.85
N TYR A 41 2.56 6.95 -13.48
CA TYR A 41 2.55 5.51 -13.70
C TYR A 41 3.69 5.04 -14.60
N VAL A 42 4.07 5.80 -15.62
CA VAL A 42 5.25 5.53 -16.45
C VAL A 42 6.53 5.58 -15.61
N ASN A 43 6.65 6.57 -14.72
CA ASN A 43 7.82 6.70 -13.83
C ASN A 43 7.87 5.53 -12.83
N MET A 44 6.75 5.16 -12.21
CA MET A 44 6.66 3.98 -11.34
C MET A 44 7.01 2.70 -12.11
N ALA A 45 6.40 2.47 -13.27
CA ALA A 45 6.64 1.28 -14.09
C ALA A 45 8.12 1.15 -14.48
N ARG A 46 8.78 2.28 -14.83
CA ARG A 46 10.21 2.31 -15.13
C ARG A 46 11.05 1.88 -13.93
N GLU A 47 10.81 2.46 -12.76
CA GLU A 47 11.61 2.17 -11.57
C GLU A 47 11.38 0.76 -11.02
N ILE A 48 10.15 0.26 -11.11
CA ILE A 48 9.82 -1.14 -10.76
C ILE A 48 10.52 -2.09 -11.75
N ALA A 49 10.32 -1.89 -13.07
CA ALA A 49 10.84 -2.80 -14.08
C ALA A 49 12.38 -2.83 -14.16
N ARG A 50 13.08 -1.82 -13.67
CA ARG A 50 14.54 -1.83 -13.49
C ARG A 50 15.02 -2.86 -12.46
N ARG A 51 14.18 -3.18 -11.47
CA ARG A 51 14.58 -3.95 -10.27
C ARG A 51 13.91 -5.30 -10.17
N GLU A 52 12.65 -5.39 -10.58
CA GLU A 52 11.86 -6.61 -10.47
C GLU A 52 10.88 -6.74 -11.63
N ARG A 53 10.15 -7.82 -11.69
CA ARG A 53 9.11 -8.00 -12.69
C ARG A 53 7.91 -7.11 -12.34
N LEU A 54 7.19 -6.67 -13.35
CA LEU A 54 5.99 -5.85 -13.21
C LEU A 54 4.81 -6.54 -13.89
N LEU A 55 3.73 -6.72 -13.17
CA LEU A 55 2.43 -7.10 -13.71
C LEU A 55 1.58 -5.83 -13.85
N ILE A 56 1.09 -5.55 -15.04
CA ILE A 56 0.15 -4.46 -15.28
C ILE A 56 -1.21 -5.04 -15.63
N VAL A 57 -2.19 -4.83 -14.75
CA VAL A 57 -3.60 -5.05 -15.05
C VAL A 57 -4.12 -3.84 -15.82
N THR A 58 -4.79 -4.05 -16.94
CA THR A 58 -5.23 -2.95 -17.82
C THR A 58 -6.56 -3.24 -18.48
N GLN A 59 -7.45 -2.23 -18.51
CA GLN A 59 -8.67 -2.26 -19.33
C GLN A 59 -8.36 -1.94 -20.78
N LYS A 60 -7.24 -1.27 -21.06
CA LYS A 60 -6.77 -1.01 -22.42
C LYS A 60 -6.18 -2.29 -23.02
N SER A 61 -6.17 -2.34 -24.37
CA SER A 61 -5.43 -3.39 -25.06
C SER A 61 -3.97 -3.43 -24.62
N ALA A 62 -3.49 -4.60 -24.26
CA ALA A 62 -2.10 -4.84 -23.85
C ALA A 62 -1.10 -4.35 -24.93
N ASP A 63 -1.42 -4.54 -26.21
CA ASP A 63 -0.57 -4.10 -27.31
C ASP A 63 -0.49 -2.57 -27.39
N SER A 64 -1.62 -1.88 -27.17
CA SER A 64 -1.66 -0.42 -27.16
C SER A 64 -0.85 0.15 -25.98
N LEU A 65 -1.01 -0.42 -24.79
CA LEU A 65 -0.25 0.02 -23.62
C LEU A 65 1.23 -0.32 -23.76
N ARG A 66 1.57 -1.49 -24.30
CA ARG A 66 2.94 -1.89 -24.60
C ARG A 66 3.61 -0.91 -25.57
N ALA A 67 2.92 -0.53 -26.63
CA ALA A 67 3.44 0.43 -27.61
C ALA A 67 3.74 1.78 -26.94
N MET A 68 2.82 2.29 -26.15
CA MET A 68 2.99 3.54 -25.40
C MET A 68 4.17 3.46 -24.44
N LEU A 69 4.24 2.41 -23.62
CA LEU A 69 5.34 2.24 -22.65
C LEU A 69 6.71 2.08 -23.33
N SER A 70 6.78 1.47 -24.52
CA SER A 70 8.02 1.33 -25.29
C SER A 70 8.61 2.67 -25.77
N GLU A 71 7.81 3.75 -25.79
CA GLU A 71 8.31 5.10 -26.08
C GLU A 71 9.05 5.71 -24.89
N HIS A 72 8.84 5.17 -23.68
CA HIS A 72 9.36 5.71 -22.41
C HIS A 72 10.33 4.81 -21.67
N LEU A 73 10.26 3.49 -21.89
CA LEU A 73 11.07 2.46 -21.23
C LEU A 73 11.98 1.77 -22.24
N GLY A 74 13.14 1.31 -21.78
CA GLY A 74 14.06 0.54 -22.61
C GLY A 74 13.62 -0.93 -22.77
N ASP A 75 14.27 -1.64 -23.71
CA ASP A 75 13.96 -3.05 -24.00
C ASP A 75 14.13 -3.96 -22.77
N ALA A 76 15.11 -3.65 -21.90
CA ALA A 76 15.38 -4.44 -20.70
C ALA A 76 14.24 -4.31 -19.65
N GLU A 77 13.71 -3.11 -19.47
CA GLU A 77 12.55 -2.86 -18.61
C GLU A 77 11.30 -3.49 -19.22
N MET A 78 11.05 -3.27 -20.52
CA MET A 78 9.87 -3.83 -21.21
C MET A 78 9.84 -5.36 -21.17
N ALA A 79 10.99 -6.02 -21.21
CA ALA A 79 11.10 -7.50 -21.11
C ALA A 79 10.65 -8.04 -19.73
N ARG A 80 10.56 -7.20 -18.70
CA ARG A 80 10.13 -7.58 -17.35
C ARG A 80 8.65 -7.27 -17.08
N ILE A 81 7.95 -6.67 -18.05
CA ILE A 81 6.55 -6.28 -17.90
C ILE A 81 5.64 -7.34 -18.51
N THR A 82 4.71 -7.83 -17.72
CA THR A 82 3.61 -8.68 -18.14
C THR A 82 2.32 -7.87 -18.09
N PHE A 83 1.49 -7.98 -19.13
CA PHE A 83 0.19 -7.31 -19.20
C PHE A 83 -0.92 -8.32 -19.02
N PHE A 84 -1.94 -7.95 -18.25
CA PHE A 84 -3.15 -8.73 -18.04
C PHE A 84 -4.37 -7.85 -18.35
N GLU A 85 -5.08 -8.19 -19.42
CA GLU A 85 -6.28 -7.46 -19.84
C GLU A 85 -7.46 -7.84 -18.95
N CYS A 86 -8.02 -6.86 -18.25
CA CYS A 86 -9.17 -7.03 -17.37
C CYS A 86 -9.91 -5.70 -17.20
N ASP A 87 -11.24 -5.75 -17.14
CA ASP A 87 -12.04 -4.60 -16.76
C ASP A 87 -11.72 -4.19 -15.32
N THR A 88 -11.57 -2.90 -15.09
CA THR A 88 -11.31 -2.30 -13.78
C THR A 88 -12.28 -1.15 -13.49
N ASN A 89 -12.50 -0.85 -12.21
CA ASN A 89 -13.19 0.36 -11.80
C ASN A 89 -12.20 1.49 -11.59
N ASP A 90 -11.00 1.18 -10.99
CA ASP A 90 -9.99 2.16 -10.66
C ASP A 90 -8.57 1.51 -10.64
N THR A 91 -7.62 2.15 -9.95
CA THR A 91 -6.18 1.87 -10.05
C THR A 91 -5.53 1.37 -8.76
N TRP A 92 -6.27 1.17 -7.70
CA TRP A 92 -5.79 0.98 -6.34
C TRP A 92 -5.41 -0.48 -6.06
N ALA A 93 -4.34 -0.94 -6.72
CA ALA A 93 -3.87 -2.33 -6.65
C ALA A 93 -3.56 -2.78 -5.21
N ARG A 94 -3.17 -1.87 -4.31
CA ARG A 94 -2.91 -2.14 -2.90
C ARG A 94 -4.13 -2.76 -2.22
N ASP A 95 -5.31 -2.30 -2.56
CA ASP A 95 -6.52 -2.60 -1.81
C ASP A 95 -7.33 -3.75 -2.38
N HIS A 96 -7.25 -3.96 -3.70
CA HIS A 96 -7.93 -5.08 -4.35
C HIS A 96 -7.00 -6.26 -4.69
N GLY A 97 -5.66 -6.09 -4.60
CA GLY A 97 -4.70 -7.13 -4.95
C GLY A 97 -4.61 -8.25 -3.92
N PHE A 98 -4.01 -9.38 -4.31
CA PHE A 98 -3.80 -10.50 -3.41
C PHE A 98 -2.91 -10.14 -2.22
N ILE A 99 -3.33 -10.47 -1.01
CA ILE A 99 -2.42 -10.56 0.13
C ILE A 99 -1.74 -11.92 0.09
N THR A 100 -0.41 -11.94 -0.04
CA THR A 100 0.33 -13.17 -0.34
C THR A 100 1.13 -13.66 0.87
N LEU A 101 0.80 -14.86 1.35
CA LEU A 101 1.61 -15.58 2.34
C LEU A 101 2.70 -16.40 1.66
N VAL A 102 3.81 -16.58 2.36
CA VAL A 102 4.92 -17.42 1.91
C VAL A 102 5.27 -18.52 2.92
N SER A 103 5.81 -19.61 2.40
CA SER A 103 6.42 -20.72 3.15
C SER A 103 7.58 -21.29 2.35
N ASP A 104 8.39 -22.17 2.95
CA ASP A 104 9.43 -22.92 2.22
C ASP A 104 8.86 -23.76 1.05
N GLY A 105 7.59 -24.09 1.09
CA GLY A 105 6.91 -24.94 0.09
C GLY A 105 6.15 -24.17 -0.99
N GLY A 106 5.98 -22.86 -0.87
CA GLY A 106 5.19 -22.12 -1.86
C GLY A 106 4.55 -20.84 -1.34
N LYS A 107 3.62 -20.32 -2.14
CA LYS A 107 2.83 -19.11 -1.84
C LYS A 107 1.37 -19.49 -1.64
N ARG A 108 0.69 -18.67 -0.86
CA ARG A 108 -0.77 -18.69 -0.76
C ARG A 108 -1.31 -17.29 -1.07
N LEU A 109 -2.17 -17.23 -2.07
CA LEU A 109 -2.80 -16.01 -2.56
C LEU A 109 -4.15 -15.85 -1.87
N LEU A 110 -4.23 -14.93 -0.90
CA LEU A 110 -5.48 -14.64 -0.19
C LEU A 110 -6.27 -13.61 -0.98
N ASP A 111 -7.48 -13.97 -1.39
CA ASP A 111 -8.39 -13.12 -2.16
C ASP A 111 -9.49 -12.60 -1.24
N TYR A 112 -9.26 -11.41 -0.66
CA TYR A 112 -10.21 -10.74 0.21
C TYR A 112 -11.23 -9.93 -0.58
N CYS A 113 -12.39 -9.69 0.03
CA CYS A 113 -13.40 -8.82 -0.54
C CYS A 113 -12.91 -7.37 -0.53
N PHE A 114 -12.86 -6.76 -1.71
CA PHE A 114 -12.71 -5.32 -1.88
C PHE A 114 -14.09 -4.73 -2.24
N ASN A 115 -14.61 -3.85 -1.40
CA ASN A 115 -15.94 -3.27 -1.57
C ASN A 115 -15.96 -1.75 -1.74
N GLY A 116 -14.84 -1.16 -2.21
CA GLY A 116 -14.73 0.27 -2.44
C GLY A 116 -14.73 1.08 -1.13
N TRP A 117 -13.90 0.66 -0.18
CA TRP A 117 -13.68 1.31 1.14
C TRP A 117 -14.97 1.52 1.93
N GLY A 118 -15.73 0.43 2.07
CA GLY A 118 -17.00 0.48 2.78
C GLY A 118 -18.18 0.93 1.92
N MET A 119 -18.20 0.56 0.65
CA MET A 119 -19.25 0.84 -0.34
C MET A 119 -19.39 2.33 -0.71
N LYS A 120 -18.32 3.11 -0.62
CA LYS A 120 -18.28 4.51 -1.04
C LYS A 120 -18.16 4.64 -2.57
N PHE A 121 -17.48 3.69 -3.20
CA PHE A 121 -17.18 3.68 -4.64
C PHE A 121 -17.54 2.34 -5.28
N ALA A 122 -17.74 2.34 -6.60
CA ALA A 122 -17.91 1.12 -7.39
C ALA A 122 -16.63 0.27 -7.33
N ALA A 123 -16.74 -1.02 -7.04
CA ALA A 123 -15.61 -1.91 -6.81
C ALA A 123 -15.76 -3.30 -7.43
N GLU A 124 -16.88 -3.58 -8.09
CA GLU A 124 -17.23 -4.93 -8.56
C GLU A 124 -16.26 -5.49 -9.60
N LYS A 125 -15.66 -4.61 -10.43
CA LYS A 125 -14.67 -5.03 -11.42
C LYS A 125 -13.32 -5.29 -10.77
N ASP A 126 -12.90 -4.41 -9.87
CA ASP A 126 -11.63 -4.50 -9.16
C ASP A 126 -11.62 -5.72 -8.23
N ASN A 127 -12.71 -5.95 -7.51
CA ASN A 127 -12.91 -7.15 -6.69
C ASN A 127 -12.88 -8.47 -7.51
N ALA A 128 -13.16 -8.41 -8.80
CA ALA A 128 -13.15 -9.58 -9.69
C ALA A 128 -11.78 -9.84 -10.36
N ILE A 129 -10.80 -8.96 -10.21
CA ILE A 129 -9.47 -9.09 -10.84
C ILE A 129 -8.78 -10.36 -10.37
N ASN A 130 -8.70 -10.58 -9.07
CA ASN A 130 -7.99 -11.70 -8.47
C ASN A 130 -8.54 -13.05 -8.93
N ALA A 131 -9.87 -13.19 -9.00
CA ALA A 131 -10.52 -14.41 -9.46
C ALA A 131 -10.16 -14.75 -10.92
N LYS A 132 -9.88 -13.76 -11.76
CA LYS A 132 -9.42 -13.95 -13.14
C LYS A 132 -7.90 -14.15 -13.22
N LEU A 133 -7.16 -13.41 -12.40
CA LEU A 133 -5.69 -13.38 -12.41
C LEU A 133 -5.08 -14.67 -11.84
N LYS A 134 -5.73 -15.34 -10.89
CA LYS A 134 -5.22 -16.53 -10.19
C LYS A 134 -4.74 -17.66 -11.13
N GLU A 135 -5.36 -17.80 -12.29
CA GLU A 135 -5.01 -18.85 -13.27
C GLU A 135 -3.64 -18.58 -13.94
N THR A 136 -3.13 -17.35 -13.84
CA THR A 136 -1.85 -16.92 -14.43
C THR A 136 -0.72 -16.87 -13.40
N LEU A 137 -1.05 -16.97 -12.12
CA LEU A 137 -0.10 -16.87 -11.01
C LEU A 137 0.19 -18.26 -10.43
N SER A 138 1.40 -18.41 -9.90
CA SER A 138 1.79 -19.60 -9.12
C SER A 138 1.48 -19.37 -7.64
N GLY A 139 0.80 -20.30 -7.02
CA GLY A 139 0.45 -20.28 -5.60
C GLY A 139 -0.91 -20.92 -5.33
N ASP A 140 -1.14 -21.30 -4.06
CA ASP A 140 -2.42 -21.83 -3.62
C ASP A 140 -3.42 -20.67 -3.48
N TYR A 141 -4.49 -20.70 -4.25
CA TYR A 141 -5.58 -19.73 -4.11
C TYR A 141 -6.40 -20.02 -2.85
N ALA A 142 -6.65 -18.99 -2.06
CA ALA A 142 -7.50 -19.05 -0.88
C ALA A 142 -8.57 -17.96 -0.93
N ASP A 143 -9.80 -18.38 -1.13
CA ASP A 143 -10.99 -17.54 -1.09
C ASP A 143 -11.21 -17.00 0.33
N ARG A 144 -11.32 -15.65 0.43
CA ARG A 144 -11.62 -14.88 1.63
C ARG A 144 -12.65 -13.78 1.35
N LEU A 145 -13.43 -13.96 0.29
CA LEU A 145 -14.42 -12.97 -0.16
C LEU A 145 -15.58 -12.75 0.83
N ASP A 146 -15.64 -13.52 1.90
CA ASP A 146 -16.54 -13.32 3.05
C ASP A 146 -16.01 -12.33 4.08
N PHE A 147 -14.78 -11.81 3.91
CA PHE A 147 -14.15 -10.83 4.79
C PHE A 147 -13.58 -9.66 3.98
N VAL A 148 -13.96 -8.43 4.34
CA VAL A 148 -13.45 -7.21 3.70
C VAL A 148 -12.11 -6.85 4.31
N LEU A 149 -11.06 -6.80 3.49
CA LEU A 149 -9.72 -6.38 3.92
C LEU A 149 -8.96 -5.77 2.74
N GLU A 150 -8.60 -4.52 2.90
CA GLU A 150 -7.72 -3.79 1.98
C GLU A 150 -6.26 -3.96 2.40
N GLY A 151 -5.35 -4.14 1.43
CA GLY A 151 -3.92 -4.30 1.72
C GLY A 151 -3.29 -3.07 2.38
N GLY A 152 -3.79 -1.86 2.09
CA GLY A 152 -3.34 -0.62 2.72
C GLY A 152 -3.74 -0.47 4.18
N SER A 153 -4.68 -1.28 4.66
CA SER A 153 -5.14 -1.25 6.06
C SER A 153 -4.24 -2.00 7.04
N ILE A 154 -3.22 -2.72 6.57
CA ILE A 154 -2.35 -3.56 7.40
C ILE A 154 -0.86 -3.35 7.10
N GLU A 155 -0.04 -3.46 8.13
CA GLU A 155 1.43 -3.55 8.04
C GLU A 155 1.91 -4.83 8.73
N SER A 156 2.92 -5.50 8.16
CA SER A 156 3.50 -6.75 8.69
C SER A 156 4.99 -6.62 8.97
N ASP A 157 5.43 -7.11 10.12
CA ASP A 157 6.87 -7.21 10.45
C ASP A 157 7.54 -8.47 9.87
N GLY A 158 6.76 -9.36 9.22
CA GLY A 158 7.24 -10.65 8.71
C GLY A 158 7.45 -11.71 9.80
N CYS A 159 7.28 -11.36 11.07
CA CYS A 159 7.57 -12.19 12.23
C CYS A 159 6.35 -12.46 13.12
N GLY A 160 5.15 -12.25 12.57
CA GLY A 160 3.88 -12.56 13.27
C GLY A 160 3.21 -11.36 13.93
N THR A 161 3.72 -10.12 13.76
CA THR A 161 3.02 -8.91 14.18
C THR A 161 2.33 -8.26 13.00
N ILE A 162 1.05 -7.95 13.15
CA ILE A 162 0.28 -7.10 12.25
C ILE A 162 -0.01 -5.79 12.97
N ILE A 163 0.10 -4.66 12.28
CA ILE A 163 -0.35 -3.36 12.77
C ILE A 163 -1.47 -2.87 11.87
N THR A 164 -2.51 -2.30 12.45
CA THR A 164 -3.69 -1.77 11.75
C THR A 164 -4.29 -0.61 12.52
N THR A 165 -5.31 0.04 11.95
CA THR A 165 -6.06 1.10 12.62
C THR A 165 -7.45 0.63 13.04
N SER A 166 -7.91 1.11 14.20
CA SER A 166 -9.29 0.87 14.65
C SER A 166 -10.29 1.60 13.76
N GLN A 167 -9.95 2.79 13.28
CA GLN A 167 -10.80 3.60 12.45
C GLN A 167 -11.19 2.87 11.16
N CYS A 168 -10.23 2.23 10.48
CA CYS A 168 -10.48 1.50 9.25
C CYS A 168 -11.24 0.19 9.49
N LEU A 169 -10.69 -0.74 10.27
CA LEU A 169 -11.26 -2.09 10.34
C LEU A 169 -12.58 -2.16 11.12
N LEU A 170 -12.87 -1.15 11.97
CA LEU A 170 -14.16 -1.04 12.66
C LEU A 170 -15.13 -0.09 11.93
N ALA A 171 -14.75 0.46 10.78
CA ALA A 171 -15.60 1.34 9.99
C ALA A 171 -16.91 0.64 9.55
N PRO A 172 -18.00 1.39 9.39
CA PRO A 172 -19.25 0.86 8.83
C PRO A 172 -19.03 0.22 7.46
N ASN A 173 -19.90 -0.74 7.11
CA ASN A 173 -19.92 -1.40 5.81
C ASN A 173 -18.66 -2.20 5.44
N ARG A 174 -17.78 -2.53 6.40
CA ARG A 174 -16.70 -3.54 6.22
C ARG A 174 -17.13 -4.88 6.80
N ASN A 175 -16.82 -5.17 8.04
CA ASN A 175 -17.05 -6.49 8.63
C ASN A 175 -18.08 -6.52 9.76
N GLN A 176 -18.87 -5.46 9.96
CA GLN A 176 -19.92 -5.45 10.98
C GLN A 176 -21.01 -6.47 10.66
N PRO A 177 -21.54 -7.16 11.67
CA PRO A 177 -21.47 -6.82 13.10
C PRO A 177 -20.30 -7.45 13.89
N MET A 178 -19.19 -7.84 13.23
CA MET A 178 -18.04 -8.39 13.94
C MET A 178 -17.48 -7.39 14.96
N THR A 179 -17.10 -7.91 16.16
CA THR A 179 -16.40 -7.12 17.16
C THR A 179 -14.90 -7.01 16.84
N LYS A 180 -14.19 -6.11 17.50
CA LYS A 180 -12.72 -5.96 17.38
C LYS A 180 -12.00 -7.29 17.62
N GLU A 181 -12.41 -8.02 18.64
CA GLU A 181 -11.83 -9.32 19.00
C GLU A 181 -12.07 -10.39 17.93
N GLN A 182 -13.23 -10.36 17.27
CA GLN A 182 -13.55 -11.28 16.18
C GLN A 182 -12.73 -10.95 14.94
N ILE A 183 -12.59 -9.67 14.59
CA ILE A 183 -11.75 -9.20 13.47
C ILE A 183 -10.28 -9.57 13.76
N GLU A 184 -9.78 -9.32 14.97
CA GLU A 184 -8.42 -9.70 15.36
C GLU A 184 -8.18 -11.20 15.25
N ALA A 185 -9.14 -12.02 15.69
CA ALA A 185 -9.04 -13.47 15.60
C ALA A 185 -9.00 -13.94 14.12
N GLN A 186 -9.78 -13.30 13.24
CA GLN A 186 -9.79 -13.59 11.82
C GLN A 186 -8.45 -13.21 11.17
N LEU A 187 -7.92 -12.00 11.43
CA LEU A 187 -6.61 -11.57 10.93
C LEU A 187 -5.49 -12.52 11.37
N LYS A 188 -5.46 -12.91 12.64
CA LYS A 188 -4.47 -13.86 13.16
C LYS A 188 -4.55 -15.24 12.47
N ALA A 189 -5.77 -15.70 12.21
CA ALA A 189 -5.98 -16.99 11.58
C ALA A 189 -5.56 -16.97 10.09
N ASP A 190 -5.99 -15.97 9.35
CA ASP A 190 -5.77 -15.89 7.91
C ASP A 190 -4.35 -15.47 7.54
N LEU A 191 -3.77 -14.49 8.26
CA LEU A 191 -2.44 -13.95 8.00
C LEU A 191 -1.32 -14.73 8.72
N CYS A 192 -1.69 -15.79 9.45
CA CYS A 192 -0.76 -16.57 10.27
C CYS A 192 -0.01 -15.71 11.31
N ALA A 193 -0.66 -14.68 11.84
CA ALA A 193 -0.08 -13.75 12.80
C ALA A 193 -0.27 -14.22 14.25
N ASP A 194 0.66 -13.82 15.12
CA ASP A 194 0.59 -14.10 16.55
C ASP A 194 -0.14 -12.98 17.32
N ARG A 195 -0.02 -11.74 16.83
CA ARG A 195 -0.62 -10.57 17.46
C ARG A 195 -1.00 -9.49 16.44
N VAL A 196 -1.98 -8.67 16.85
CA VAL A 196 -2.38 -7.47 16.12
C VAL A 196 -2.23 -6.27 17.05
N LEU A 197 -1.55 -5.23 16.60
CA LEU A 197 -1.45 -3.94 17.26
C LEU A 197 -2.43 -2.97 16.58
N TRP A 198 -3.23 -2.30 17.40
CA TRP A 198 -4.26 -1.39 16.92
C TRP A 198 -3.88 0.06 17.22
N LEU A 199 -3.93 0.92 16.19
CA LEU A 199 -3.78 2.35 16.31
C LEU A 199 -5.16 3.01 16.30
N ASP A 200 -5.36 3.96 17.21
CA ASP A 200 -6.65 4.62 17.41
C ASP A 200 -6.63 6.09 16.95
N TYR A 201 -5.46 6.58 16.53
CA TYR A 201 -5.21 7.97 16.15
C TYR A 201 -4.46 8.05 14.82
N GLY A 202 -4.41 9.25 14.24
CA GLY A 202 -3.71 9.53 12.99
C GLY A 202 -4.66 9.69 11.82
N ASN A 203 -5.73 10.44 12.01
CA ASN A 203 -6.68 10.75 10.94
C ASN A 203 -6.06 11.77 9.97
N LEU A 204 -5.71 11.31 8.77
CA LEU A 204 -5.17 12.15 7.69
C LEU A 204 -6.34 12.84 6.98
N VAL A 205 -6.38 14.17 7.02
CA VAL A 205 -7.43 14.95 6.34
C VAL A 205 -7.34 14.73 4.84
N GLY A 206 -8.48 14.44 4.22
CA GLY A 206 -8.61 14.10 2.80
C GLY A 206 -8.49 12.60 2.49
N ASP A 207 -8.20 11.75 3.49
CA ASP A 207 -8.19 10.31 3.28
C ASP A 207 -9.61 9.74 3.12
N ASP A 208 -9.84 8.96 2.07
CA ASP A 208 -11.13 8.34 1.76
C ASP A 208 -11.23 6.88 2.25
N THR A 209 -10.15 6.34 2.83
CA THR A 209 -10.05 4.93 3.19
C THR A 209 -10.58 4.60 4.59
N ASP A 210 -11.01 5.60 5.36
CA ASP A 210 -11.31 5.55 6.79
C ASP A 210 -10.07 5.28 7.65
N GLY A 211 -8.90 5.78 7.24
CA GLY A 211 -7.67 5.75 8.03
C GLY A 211 -6.82 4.50 7.79
N HIS A 212 -6.47 4.22 6.55
CA HIS A 212 -5.47 3.21 6.24
C HIS A 212 -4.14 3.50 6.94
N ILE A 213 -3.52 2.46 7.49
CA ILE A 213 -2.26 2.59 8.21
C ILE A 213 -1.10 3.04 7.31
N ASP A 214 -1.09 2.64 6.05
CA ASP A 214 -0.03 2.94 5.07
C ASP A 214 0.07 4.43 4.72
N THR A 215 -0.93 5.23 5.10
CA THR A 215 -0.92 6.69 4.95
C THR A 215 -0.28 7.42 6.14
N ILE A 216 -0.13 6.74 7.30
CA ILE A 216 0.29 7.38 8.55
C ILE A 216 1.49 6.72 9.22
N VAL A 217 1.60 5.37 9.19
CA VAL A 217 2.67 4.61 9.85
C VAL A 217 3.12 3.47 8.95
N ARG A 218 4.43 3.28 8.81
CA ARG A 218 5.03 2.19 8.04
C ARG A 218 6.07 1.43 8.87
N LEU A 219 6.12 0.13 8.70
CA LEU A 219 7.16 -0.70 9.27
C LEU A 219 8.45 -0.67 8.42
N ALA A 220 9.59 -0.79 9.07
CA ALA A 220 10.91 -0.94 8.46
C ALA A 220 11.76 -1.94 9.27
N PRO A 221 12.90 -2.41 8.73
CA PRO A 221 13.80 -3.31 9.44
C PRO A 221 14.21 -2.81 10.84
N ASN A 222 14.64 -3.75 11.70
CA ASN A 222 15.14 -3.48 13.05
C ASN A 222 14.10 -2.84 13.98
N ASP A 223 12.86 -3.38 13.96
CA ASP A 223 11.77 -2.91 14.83
C ASP A 223 11.53 -1.39 14.71
N THR A 224 11.57 -0.88 13.50
CA THR A 224 11.44 0.55 13.22
C THR A 224 10.05 0.89 12.69
N LEU A 225 9.45 1.94 13.22
CA LEU A 225 8.22 2.58 12.72
C LEU A 225 8.56 3.96 12.17
N LEU A 226 8.25 4.19 10.90
CA LEU A 226 8.21 5.53 10.32
C LEU A 226 6.77 6.04 10.43
N TYR A 227 6.60 7.28 10.89
CA TYR A 227 5.26 7.86 11.07
C TYR A 227 5.28 9.34 10.73
N ILE A 228 4.17 9.85 10.20
CA ILE A 228 4.03 11.28 9.92
C ILE A 228 3.64 12.03 11.18
N ALA A 229 4.15 13.27 11.31
CA ALA A 229 3.80 14.15 12.41
C ALA A 229 3.91 15.63 11.99
N SER A 230 2.99 16.44 12.49
CA SER A 230 3.02 17.88 12.31
C SER A 230 3.82 18.55 13.43
N ASP A 231 4.54 19.63 13.08
CA ASP A 231 5.18 20.57 14.04
C ASP A 231 4.36 21.86 14.22
N ASP A 232 3.33 22.02 13.39
CA ASP A 232 2.49 23.24 13.40
C ASP A 232 1.29 23.02 14.34
N PRO A 233 1.25 23.72 15.49
CA PRO A 233 0.14 23.60 16.43
C PRO A 233 -1.18 24.19 15.90
N ASP A 234 -1.13 24.97 14.82
CA ASP A 234 -2.30 25.54 14.17
C ASP A 234 -2.85 24.63 13.05
N ASP A 235 -2.14 23.53 12.69
CA ASP A 235 -2.63 22.52 11.77
C ASP A 235 -3.78 21.72 12.43
N GLU A 236 -4.92 21.59 11.75
CA GLU A 236 -6.09 20.88 12.23
C GLU A 236 -5.82 19.41 12.63
N GLN A 237 -4.76 18.78 12.08
CA GLN A 237 -4.37 17.40 12.35
C GLN A 237 -3.40 17.28 13.53
N PHE A 238 -2.84 18.39 14.03
CA PHE A 238 -1.73 18.39 14.99
C PHE A 238 -2.01 17.55 16.24
N GLU A 239 -3.15 17.77 16.90
CA GLU A 239 -3.47 17.09 18.16
C GLU A 239 -3.70 15.59 17.95
N ASP A 240 -4.28 15.17 16.83
CA ASP A 240 -4.52 13.76 16.55
C ASP A 240 -3.21 13.03 16.28
N PHE A 241 -2.30 13.62 15.47
CA PHE A 241 -0.97 13.05 15.25
C PHE A 241 -0.07 13.07 16.50
N ARG A 242 -0.29 14.03 17.41
CA ARG A 242 0.34 13.99 18.73
C ARG A 242 -0.15 12.83 19.58
N CYS A 243 -1.44 12.48 19.48
CA CYS A 243 -2.00 11.30 20.14
C CYS A 243 -1.42 10.01 19.54
N LEU A 244 -1.33 9.93 18.21
CA LEU A 244 -0.66 8.83 17.52
C LEU A 244 0.78 8.65 18.01
N GLU A 245 1.59 9.70 18.05
CA GLU A 245 2.97 9.62 18.53
C GLU A 245 3.06 9.09 19.97
N ARG A 246 2.15 9.52 20.86
CA ARG A 246 2.09 8.98 22.23
C ARG A 246 1.77 7.50 22.25
N GLN A 247 0.79 7.07 21.44
CA GLN A 247 0.42 5.67 21.32
C GLN A 247 1.58 4.83 20.77
N LEU A 248 2.29 5.30 19.73
CA LEU A 248 3.46 4.60 19.18
C LEU A 248 4.58 4.39 20.22
N LYS A 249 4.83 5.36 21.10
CA LYS A 249 5.80 5.24 22.22
C LYS A 249 5.43 4.15 23.24
N GLU A 250 4.15 3.83 23.35
CA GLU A 250 3.64 2.78 24.24
C GLU A 250 3.69 1.39 23.61
N LEU A 251 3.78 1.28 22.28
CA LEU A 251 3.88 0.00 21.60
C LEU A 251 5.17 -0.74 21.98
N ARG A 252 5.07 -2.06 21.97
CA ARG A 252 6.21 -2.95 22.26
C ARG A 252 6.34 -3.98 21.14
N THR A 253 7.59 -4.31 20.81
CA THR A 253 7.95 -5.39 19.92
C THR A 253 7.52 -6.75 20.48
N ALA A 254 7.66 -7.82 19.73
CA ALA A 254 7.36 -9.17 20.22
C ALA A 254 8.29 -9.58 21.39
N SER A 255 9.49 -8.99 21.49
CA SER A 255 10.43 -9.20 22.59
C SER A 255 10.14 -8.32 23.83
N GLY A 256 9.16 -7.40 23.75
CA GLY A 256 8.80 -6.49 24.84
C GLY A 256 9.57 -5.15 24.86
N GLU A 257 10.47 -4.95 23.88
CA GLU A 257 11.23 -3.71 23.74
C GLU A 257 10.40 -2.62 23.04
N PRO A 258 10.69 -1.33 23.24
CA PRO A 258 10.07 -0.26 22.46
C PRO A 258 10.49 -0.32 20.98
N TYR A 259 9.61 0.14 20.08
CA TYR A 259 9.98 0.35 18.68
C TYR A 259 10.93 1.53 18.52
N ASN A 260 11.81 1.46 17.50
CA ASN A 260 12.54 2.62 17.01
C ASN A 260 11.58 3.51 16.23
N LEU A 261 11.43 4.77 16.63
CA LEU A 261 10.49 5.69 16.03
C LEU A 261 11.24 6.71 15.16
N LEU A 262 10.90 6.76 13.87
CA LEU A 262 11.41 7.73 12.91
C LEU A 262 10.27 8.64 12.45
N ARG A 263 10.37 9.89 12.79
CA ARG A 263 9.38 10.91 12.51
C ARG A 263 9.57 11.48 11.09
N LEU A 264 8.58 11.31 10.23
CA LEU A 264 8.52 11.94 8.91
C LEU A 264 7.85 13.32 9.03
N PRO A 265 8.29 14.32 8.28
CA PRO A 265 7.63 15.62 8.27
C PRO A 265 6.22 15.50 7.67
N MET A 266 5.28 16.31 8.17
CA MET A 266 3.99 16.52 7.52
C MET A 266 4.20 17.44 6.31
N PRO A 267 3.73 17.08 5.09
CA PRO A 267 3.71 18.04 3.99
C PRO A 267 2.90 19.30 4.34
N ASP A 268 3.28 20.46 3.79
CA ASP A 268 2.41 21.62 3.82
C ASP A 268 1.10 21.31 3.11
N ALA A 269 -0.01 21.84 3.61
CA ALA A 269 -1.32 21.60 3.06
C ALA A 269 -1.37 21.89 1.54
N ILE A 270 -1.81 20.91 0.77
CA ILE A 270 -2.09 21.05 -0.66
C ILE A 270 -3.60 21.13 -0.79
N ILE A 271 -4.08 22.22 -1.37
CA ILE A 271 -5.50 22.48 -1.54
C ILE A 271 -5.82 22.45 -3.04
N GLU A 272 -6.82 21.66 -3.44
CA GLU A 272 -7.38 21.65 -4.78
C GLU A 272 -8.91 21.74 -4.66
N ASP A 273 -9.53 22.59 -5.44
CA ASP A 273 -10.99 22.87 -5.41
C ASP A 273 -11.58 23.22 -4.03
N GLY A 274 -10.73 23.73 -3.12
CA GLY A 274 -11.10 24.12 -1.76
C GLY A 274 -11.03 23.01 -0.72
N GLU A 275 -10.62 21.81 -1.11
CA GLU A 275 -10.41 20.65 -0.24
C GLU A 275 -8.92 20.38 -0.02
N ARG A 276 -8.56 19.96 1.19
CA ARG A 276 -7.18 19.54 1.52
C ARG A 276 -6.96 18.12 1.04
N LEU A 277 -5.93 17.92 0.22
CA LEU A 277 -5.53 16.62 -0.28
C LEU A 277 -4.66 15.86 0.75
N PRO A 278 -4.73 14.51 0.81
CA PRO A 278 -4.04 13.69 1.81
C PRO A 278 -2.56 13.46 1.48
N ALA A 279 -1.79 14.53 1.37
CA ALA A 279 -0.36 14.43 1.12
C ALA A 279 0.37 13.81 2.33
N THR A 280 1.13 12.73 2.09
CA THR A 280 1.88 12.03 3.13
C THR A 280 3.14 11.38 2.59
N TYR A 281 4.26 11.48 3.32
CA TYR A 281 5.49 10.76 2.98
C TYR A 281 5.49 9.31 3.47
N ALA A 282 4.50 8.89 4.27
CA ALA A 282 4.40 7.49 4.71
C ALA A 282 4.00 6.53 3.58
N ASN A 283 3.33 7.02 2.54
CA ASN A 283 2.84 6.18 1.45
C ASN A 283 3.93 5.87 0.39
N PHE A 284 5.14 5.52 0.85
CA PHE A 284 6.27 5.10 0.01
C PHE A 284 6.16 3.62 -0.38
N VAL A 285 6.78 3.26 -1.51
CA VAL A 285 6.81 1.89 -2.05
C VAL A 285 8.19 1.28 -1.87
N ILE A 286 8.25 0.10 -1.29
CA ILE A 286 9.49 -0.66 -1.12
C ILE A 286 9.66 -1.62 -2.29
N LEU A 287 10.79 -1.52 -2.99
CA LEU A 287 11.18 -2.39 -4.10
C LEU A 287 12.45 -3.17 -3.77
N ASN A 288 12.78 -4.19 -4.53
CA ASN A 288 14.09 -4.80 -4.47
C ASN A 288 15.18 -3.77 -4.79
N GLY A 289 15.92 -3.33 -3.76
CA GLY A 289 17.04 -2.39 -3.89
C GLY A 289 16.67 -0.90 -4.02
N ALA A 290 15.41 -0.52 -3.91
CA ALA A 290 15.00 0.88 -3.89
C ALA A 290 13.78 1.14 -3.00
N VAL A 291 13.53 2.42 -2.68
CA VAL A 291 12.27 2.91 -2.13
C VAL A 291 11.80 4.09 -2.97
N LEU A 292 10.59 4.01 -3.50
CA LEU A 292 9.94 5.13 -4.17
C LEU A 292 9.24 5.99 -3.13
N VAL A 293 9.64 7.24 -3.02
CA VAL A 293 9.11 8.19 -2.04
C VAL A 293 8.23 9.21 -2.73
N PRO A 294 6.96 9.38 -2.32
CA PRO A 294 6.14 10.43 -2.87
C PRO A 294 6.75 11.79 -2.56
N THR A 295 6.77 12.70 -3.54
CA THR A 295 7.21 14.08 -3.38
C THR A 295 6.11 15.04 -3.82
N TYR A 296 6.12 16.23 -3.25
CA TYR A 296 5.00 17.16 -3.38
C TYR A 296 5.42 18.56 -3.87
N GLY A 297 6.64 18.67 -4.42
CA GLY A 297 7.19 19.97 -4.86
C GLY A 297 7.52 20.89 -3.68
N GLN A 298 7.82 20.31 -2.53
CA GLN A 298 8.22 20.98 -1.29
C GLN A 298 9.68 20.62 -0.95
N PRO A 299 10.68 21.25 -1.61
CA PRO A 299 12.06 20.74 -1.66
C PRO A 299 12.69 20.45 -0.29
N GLY A 300 12.36 21.26 0.74
CA GLY A 300 12.89 21.06 2.09
C GLY A 300 12.31 19.81 2.75
N LYS A 301 10.99 19.65 2.73
CA LYS A 301 10.29 18.52 3.31
C LYS A 301 10.49 17.22 2.50
N ASP A 302 10.47 17.32 1.15
CA ASP A 302 10.77 16.21 0.26
C ASP A 302 12.17 15.63 0.56
N ALA A 303 13.19 16.50 0.64
CA ALA A 303 14.55 16.08 0.94
C ALA A 303 14.70 15.50 2.36
N GLU A 304 14.02 16.07 3.35
CA GLU A 304 14.03 15.56 4.71
C GLU A 304 13.39 14.18 4.82
N ALA A 305 12.21 13.99 4.23
CA ALA A 305 11.52 12.70 4.21
C ALA A 305 12.37 11.62 3.53
N MET A 306 12.94 11.91 2.35
CA MET A 306 13.84 11.00 1.63
C MET A 306 15.07 10.63 2.46
N ARG A 307 15.67 11.59 3.19
CA ARG A 307 16.81 11.33 4.07
C ARG A 307 16.44 10.41 5.24
N ILE A 308 15.28 10.62 5.87
CA ILE A 308 14.81 9.82 7.01
C ILE A 308 14.50 8.39 6.54
N ILE A 309 13.76 8.24 5.43
CA ILE A 309 13.45 6.94 4.84
C ILE A 309 14.74 6.21 4.44
N GLY A 310 15.71 6.92 3.84
CA GLY A 310 17.02 6.35 3.52
C GLY A 310 17.80 5.86 4.74
N GLY A 311 17.61 6.50 5.89
CA GLY A 311 18.18 6.01 7.15
C GLY A 311 17.56 4.69 7.64
N ALA A 312 16.28 4.45 7.35
CA ALA A 312 15.60 3.19 7.66
C ALA A 312 15.93 2.07 6.67
N PHE A 313 16.29 2.42 5.44
CA PHE A 313 16.60 1.48 4.35
C PHE A 313 17.99 1.76 3.74
N PRO A 314 19.08 1.61 4.50
CA PRO A 314 20.43 2.03 4.08
C PRO A 314 20.96 1.29 2.87
N ASP A 315 20.44 0.10 2.57
CA ASP A 315 20.84 -0.72 1.42
C ASP A 315 19.99 -0.47 0.17
N ARG A 316 19.12 0.55 0.18
CA ARG A 316 18.20 0.87 -0.91
C ARG A 316 18.43 2.27 -1.47
N GLU A 317 18.29 2.39 -2.77
CA GLU A 317 18.26 3.68 -3.45
C GLU A 317 16.95 4.40 -3.13
N ILE A 318 17.01 5.68 -2.78
CA ILE A 318 15.82 6.49 -2.46
C ILE A 318 15.48 7.37 -3.66
N ILE A 319 14.29 7.16 -4.23
CA ILE A 319 13.86 7.78 -5.47
C ILE A 319 12.58 8.58 -5.22
N GLY A 320 12.63 9.89 -5.44
CA GLY A 320 11.44 10.75 -5.36
C GLY A 320 10.58 10.61 -6.63
N ILE A 321 9.27 10.45 -6.45
CA ILE A 321 8.26 10.48 -7.52
C ILE A 321 7.28 11.60 -7.22
N ASP A 322 7.11 12.54 -8.14
CA ASP A 322 6.12 13.62 -7.98
C ASP A 322 4.70 13.03 -7.94
N SER A 323 4.09 13.10 -6.76
CA SER A 323 2.80 12.47 -6.45
C SER A 323 1.63 13.46 -6.38
N ARG A 324 1.85 14.73 -6.80
CA ARG A 324 0.79 15.75 -6.78
C ARG A 324 -0.40 15.39 -7.67
N ALA A 325 -0.19 14.58 -8.72
CA ALA A 325 -1.29 14.09 -9.54
C ALA A 325 -2.05 12.93 -8.87
N VAL A 326 -1.33 12.08 -8.10
CA VAL A 326 -1.95 10.90 -7.46
C VAL A 326 -2.88 11.32 -6.32
N ILE A 327 -2.45 12.26 -5.48
CA ILE A 327 -3.25 12.70 -4.31
C ILE A 327 -4.55 13.40 -4.68
N VAL A 328 -4.75 13.82 -5.94
CA VAL A 328 -6.03 14.39 -6.42
C VAL A 328 -7.19 13.40 -6.26
N GLN A 329 -6.91 12.10 -6.34
CA GLN A 329 -7.87 11.01 -6.07
C GLN A 329 -7.59 10.32 -4.73
N HIS A 330 -7.12 11.10 -3.74
CA HIS A 330 -7.04 10.75 -2.32
C HIS A 330 -6.09 9.61 -1.94
N GLY A 331 -5.34 9.01 -2.88
CA GLY A 331 -4.30 8.01 -2.62
C GLY A 331 -2.89 8.51 -2.94
N SER A 332 -1.89 7.62 -2.82
CA SER A 332 -0.51 7.92 -3.21
C SER A 332 0.18 6.68 -3.80
N LEU A 333 1.52 6.65 -3.86
CA LEU A 333 2.28 5.63 -4.61
C LEU A 333 2.04 4.20 -4.10
N HIS A 334 2.01 4.00 -2.76
CA HIS A 334 1.80 2.69 -2.17
C HIS A 334 0.41 2.13 -2.50
N CYS A 335 -0.60 2.99 -2.46
CA CYS A 335 -1.97 2.63 -2.80
C CYS A 335 -2.11 2.11 -4.24
N CYS A 336 -1.25 2.56 -5.16
CA CYS A 336 -1.23 2.13 -6.56
C CYS A 336 -0.56 0.77 -6.78
N THR A 337 0.11 0.19 -5.78
CA THR A 337 0.98 -0.98 -5.93
C THR A 337 0.58 -2.13 -5.03
N MET A 338 0.81 -3.39 -5.50
CA MET A 338 0.75 -4.57 -4.64
C MET A 338 1.94 -5.48 -4.92
N GLN A 339 2.74 -5.77 -3.89
CA GLN A 339 3.89 -6.65 -3.99
C GLN A 339 3.50 -8.12 -3.93
N PHE A 340 4.21 -8.95 -4.67
CA PHE A 340 4.15 -10.40 -4.59
C PHE A 340 5.52 -10.91 -4.08
N PRO A 341 5.61 -11.33 -2.81
CA PRO A 341 6.87 -11.73 -2.21
C PRO A 341 7.45 -12.97 -2.86
N SER A 342 8.78 -13.11 -2.82
CA SER A 342 9.47 -14.34 -3.21
C SER A 342 9.31 -15.42 -2.13
N ILE A 343 9.39 -16.70 -2.55
CA ILE A 343 9.56 -17.80 -1.61
C ILE A 343 10.94 -17.63 -0.94
N PRO A 344 11.04 -17.81 0.39
CA PRO A 344 12.28 -17.67 1.15
C PRO A 344 13.45 -18.49 0.63
#